data_6d564fb1af390a728762f426f43fe0c7
#
_entry.id   6d564fb1af390a728762f426f43fe0c7
#
_cell.length_a   1.000
_cell.length_b   1.000
_cell.length_c   1.000
_cell.angle_alpha   90.00
_cell.angle_beta   90.00
_cell.angle_gamma   90.00
#
_symmetry.space_group_name_H-M   'P 1'
#
loop_
_entity.id
_entity.type
_entity.pdbx_description
1 polymer ?
#
loop_
_entity_poly.entity_id
_entity_poly.type
_entity_poly.pdbx_seq_one_letter_code
_entity_poly.pdbx_strand_id
1 'polypeptide(L)'
;DRSLVLCCDEKSQCQALERTQPGLPLGPHRVRTGTHDYIRHGTITLFAALSYLDGKIFRQTAERHTHTEWLDFIKHLEKQTPAGLTLHLIIDNYATHKHPKVKSWLKWCNQRHHKQHGVDRMVMHFTPTSSSWMNLVERFFRDLTVDCVRDGSFTSIDDLVASIETYLTERDLAPKPY
;
A
#
# COMPACT_ATOMS: atom_id res chain seq x y z
N ASP A 1 23.13 1.55 11.40
CA ASP A 1 21.76 1.55 11.91
C ASP A 1 21.06 0.25 11.54
N ARG A 2 20.46 -0.39 12.55
CA ARG A 2 19.78 -1.69 12.41
C ARG A 2 18.26 -1.51 12.34
N SER A 3 17.78 -0.45 11.69
CA SER A 3 16.36 -0.11 11.65
C SER A 3 15.90 0.28 10.25
N LEU A 4 14.68 -0.07 9.92
CA LEU A 4 13.99 0.32 8.71
C LEU A 4 12.69 1.03 9.09
N VAL A 5 12.47 2.24 8.58
CA VAL A 5 11.25 3.02 8.83
C VAL A 5 10.33 2.89 7.62
N LEU A 6 9.12 2.41 7.86
CA LEU A 6 8.11 2.14 6.85
C LEU A 6 6.83 2.91 7.17
N CYS A 7 6.35 3.71 6.22
CA CYS A 7 5.03 4.33 6.28
C CYS A 7 4.02 3.36 5.67
N CYS A 8 3.11 2.84 6.47
CA CYS A 8 2.19 1.77 6.06
C CYS A 8 0.75 2.25 6.09
N ASP A 9 -0.04 1.82 5.10
CA ASP A 9 -1.48 2.06 5.05
C ASP A 9 -2.15 1.15 4.01
N GLU A 10 -3.49 1.21 3.92
CA GLU A 10 -4.24 0.53 2.88
C GLU A 10 -5.02 1.51 2.00
N LYS A 11 -4.88 1.34 0.70
CA LYS A 11 -5.76 1.96 -0.30
C LYS A 11 -6.91 1.02 -0.59
N SER A 12 -8.02 1.22 0.11
CA SER A 12 -9.25 0.48 -0.12
C SER A 12 -9.93 0.92 -1.42
N GLN A 13 -10.78 0.03 -1.96
CA GLN A 13 -11.65 0.32 -3.11
C GLN A 13 -10.93 0.80 -4.37
N CYS A 14 -9.77 0.21 -4.71
CA CYS A 14 -9.23 0.35 -6.06
C CYS A 14 -10.20 -0.36 -7.01
N GLN A 15 -10.84 0.41 -7.91
CA GLN A 15 -11.92 -0.09 -8.76
C GLN A 15 -11.40 -0.53 -10.13
N ALA A 16 -11.75 -1.74 -10.56
CA ALA A 16 -11.58 -2.17 -11.94
C ALA A 16 -12.73 -1.59 -12.77
N LEU A 17 -12.49 -0.48 -13.44
CA LEU A 17 -13.43 0.22 -14.30
C LEU A 17 -13.05 -0.01 -15.76
N GLU A 18 -13.93 -0.62 -16.53
CA GLU A 18 -13.81 -0.72 -17.99
C GLU A 18 -14.55 0.46 -18.62
N ARG A 19 -13.83 1.30 -19.37
CA ARG A 19 -14.42 2.44 -20.08
C ARG A 19 -15.04 1.98 -21.38
N THR A 20 -16.31 2.29 -21.58
CA THR A 20 -17.06 1.90 -22.79
C THR A 20 -16.61 2.67 -24.03
N GLN A 21 -15.93 3.82 -23.83
CA GLN A 21 -15.38 4.63 -24.93
C GLN A 21 -14.00 5.16 -24.54
N PRO A 22 -13.02 5.16 -25.46
CA PRO A 22 -11.72 5.77 -25.21
C PRO A 22 -11.86 7.27 -24.96
N GLY A 23 -11.19 7.78 -23.93
CA GLY A 23 -11.10 9.21 -23.69
C GLY A 23 -10.38 9.92 -24.83
N LEU A 24 -10.86 11.10 -25.22
CA LEU A 24 -10.16 11.92 -26.20
C LEU A 24 -8.95 12.60 -25.55
N PRO A 25 -7.76 12.52 -26.17
CA PRO A 25 -6.58 13.16 -25.62
C PRO A 25 -6.71 14.70 -25.62
N LEU A 26 -5.92 15.34 -24.75
CA LEU A 26 -5.75 16.79 -24.79
C LEU A 26 -5.27 17.23 -26.18
N GLY A 27 -5.89 18.27 -26.73
CA GLY A 27 -5.46 18.89 -27.97
C GLY A 27 -5.55 20.42 -27.87
N PRO A 28 -5.00 21.17 -28.85
CA PRO A 28 -5.14 22.62 -28.88
C PRO A 28 -6.62 23.00 -28.82
N HIS A 29 -7.00 23.79 -27.80
CA HIS A 29 -8.37 24.23 -27.53
C HIS A 29 -9.38 23.12 -27.17
N ARG A 30 -8.93 21.93 -26.79
CA ARG A 30 -9.79 20.83 -26.31
C ARG A 30 -9.43 20.43 -24.89
N VAL A 31 -10.44 20.41 -24.03
CA VAL A 31 -10.34 19.84 -22.68
C VAL A 31 -10.33 18.32 -22.82
N ARG A 32 -9.55 17.63 -22.01
CA ARG A 32 -9.62 16.17 -21.91
C ARG A 32 -11.04 15.77 -21.55
N THR A 33 -11.68 15.01 -22.41
CA THR A 33 -13.02 14.48 -22.18
C THR A 33 -12.94 12.99 -21.93
N GLY A 34 -13.58 12.54 -20.86
CA GLY A 34 -13.82 11.14 -20.59
C GLY A 34 -15.32 10.88 -20.52
N THR A 35 -15.76 9.75 -21.01
CA THR A 35 -17.15 9.33 -20.82
C THR A 35 -17.38 8.93 -19.39
N HIS A 36 -18.56 9.23 -18.85
CA HIS A 36 -18.99 8.79 -17.53
C HIS A 36 -19.52 7.35 -17.54
N ASP A 37 -19.58 6.71 -18.69
CA ASP A 37 -20.06 5.35 -18.85
C ASP A 37 -18.90 4.37 -18.64
N TYR A 38 -19.06 3.51 -17.65
CA TYR A 38 -18.09 2.46 -17.32
C TYR A 38 -18.80 1.22 -16.77
N ILE A 39 -18.20 0.06 -17.00
CA ILE A 39 -18.58 -1.21 -16.38
C ILE A 39 -17.68 -1.43 -15.18
N ARG A 40 -18.24 -1.84 -14.05
CA ARG A 40 -17.48 -2.19 -12.83
C ARG A 40 -17.27 -3.69 -12.76
N HIS A 41 -16.02 -4.13 -12.72
CA HIS A 41 -15.64 -5.53 -12.58
C HIS A 41 -15.30 -5.92 -11.15
N GLY A 42 -15.30 -4.97 -10.22
CA GLY A 42 -15.06 -5.19 -8.80
C GLY A 42 -14.05 -4.23 -8.21
N THR A 43 -13.65 -4.51 -6.97
CA THR A 43 -12.73 -3.70 -6.20
C THR A 43 -11.69 -4.55 -5.48
N ILE A 44 -10.50 -4.00 -5.28
CA ILE A 44 -9.46 -4.57 -4.42
C ILE A 44 -8.96 -3.53 -3.43
N THR A 45 -8.28 -4.02 -2.41
CA THR A 45 -7.48 -3.22 -1.48
C THR A 45 -6.00 -3.45 -1.77
N LEU A 46 -5.23 -2.37 -1.84
CA LEU A 46 -3.78 -2.42 -1.89
C LEU A 46 -3.22 -2.03 -0.53
N PHE A 47 -2.56 -2.96 0.16
CA PHE A 47 -1.71 -2.67 1.30
C PHE A 47 -0.33 -2.27 0.80
N ALA A 48 0.21 -1.19 1.35
CA ALA A 48 1.53 -0.70 0.98
C ALA A 48 2.34 -0.25 2.20
N ALA A 49 3.65 -0.47 2.14
CA ALA A 49 4.61 0.06 3.07
C ALA A 49 5.73 0.76 2.29
N LEU A 50 5.77 2.07 2.42
CA LEU A 50 6.79 2.93 1.80
C LEU A 50 8.00 3.02 2.70
N SER A 51 9.15 2.60 2.23
CA SER A 51 10.42 2.83 2.90
C SER A 51 10.78 4.33 2.86
N TYR A 52 10.96 4.91 4.05
CA TYR A 52 11.22 6.35 4.19
C TYR A 52 12.52 6.79 3.53
N LEU A 53 13.56 5.96 3.59
CA LEU A 53 14.91 6.35 3.14
C LEU A 53 15.10 6.20 1.64
N ASP A 54 14.66 5.09 1.07
CA ASP A 54 14.94 4.74 -0.33
C ASP A 54 13.71 4.81 -1.24
N GLY A 55 12.53 5.02 -0.68
CA GLY A 55 11.28 5.12 -1.44
C GLY A 55 10.78 3.80 -2.01
N LYS A 56 11.35 2.67 -1.62
CA LYS A 56 10.90 1.34 -2.03
C LYS A 56 9.52 1.03 -1.47
N ILE A 57 8.67 0.35 -2.26
CA ILE A 57 7.33 -0.04 -1.88
C ILE A 57 7.25 -1.55 -1.67
N PHE A 58 6.93 -1.96 -0.43
CA PHE A 58 6.44 -3.31 -0.14
C PHE A 58 4.93 -3.30 -0.30
N ARG A 59 4.36 -4.30 -0.95
CA ARG A 59 2.95 -4.30 -1.34
C ARG A 59 2.30 -5.67 -1.28
N GLN A 60 0.99 -5.66 -1.10
CA GLN A 60 0.13 -6.84 -1.18
C GLN A 60 -1.29 -6.40 -1.54
N THR A 61 -1.91 -7.07 -2.50
CA THR A 61 -3.32 -6.88 -2.83
C THR A 61 -4.19 -7.88 -2.06
N ALA A 62 -5.41 -7.48 -1.72
CA ALA A 62 -6.40 -8.33 -1.09
C ALA A 62 -7.82 -7.89 -1.48
N GLU A 63 -8.78 -8.81 -1.37
CA GLU A 63 -10.18 -8.50 -1.63
C GLU A 63 -10.81 -7.62 -0.54
N ARG A 64 -10.30 -7.70 0.68
CA ARG A 64 -10.82 -7.02 1.87
C ARG A 64 -9.70 -6.27 2.60
N HIS A 65 -10.11 -5.40 3.54
CA HIS A 65 -9.21 -4.62 4.40
C HIS A 65 -9.53 -4.84 5.89
N THR A 66 -9.73 -6.11 6.28
CA THR A 66 -9.95 -6.46 7.68
C THR A 66 -8.63 -6.68 8.41
N HIS A 67 -8.71 -6.91 9.72
CA HIS A 67 -7.53 -7.23 10.52
C HIS A 67 -6.80 -8.50 10.07
N THR A 68 -7.45 -9.38 9.33
CA THR A 68 -6.85 -10.62 8.81
C THR A 68 -5.89 -10.29 7.68
N GLU A 69 -6.33 -9.54 6.68
CA GLU A 69 -5.51 -9.12 5.55
C GLU A 69 -4.38 -8.19 6.00
N TRP A 70 -4.66 -7.28 6.96
CA TRP A 70 -3.62 -6.48 7.58
C TRP A 70 -2.55 -7.34 8.28
N LEU A 71 -2.97 -8.34 9.06
CA LEU A 71 -2.04 -9.26 9.72
C LEU A 71 -1.20 -10.05 8.71
N ASP A 72 -1.80 -10.47 7.60
CA ASP A 72 -1.08 -11.19 6.55
C ASP A 72 -0.07 -10.28 5.85
N PHE A 73 -0.42 -9.00 5.63
CA PHE A 73 0.50 -8.01 5.09
C PHE A 73 1.72 -7.77 6.01
N ILE A 74 1.53 -7.57 7.32
CA ILE A 74 2.68 -7.37 8.20
C ILE A 74 3.56 -8.62 8.36
N LYS A 75 2.98 -9.83 8.26
CA LYS A 75 3.74 -11.07 8.16
C LYS A 75 4.54 -11.14 6.85
N HIS A 76 3.98 -10.65 5.76
CA HIS A 76 4.66 -10.55 4.48
C HIS A 76 5.86 -9.58 4.55
N LEU A 77 5.67 -8.40 5.17
CA LEU A 77 6.77 -7.46 5.45
C LEU A 77 7.90 -8.09 6.27
N GLU A 78 7.54 -8.85 7.30
CA GLU A 78 8.52 -9.56 8.14
C GLU A 78 9.41 -10.49 7.33
N LYS A 79 8.84 -11.18 6.35
CA LYS A 79 9.57 -12.14 5.50
C LYS A 79 10.40 -11.45 4.41
N GLN A 80 9.93 -10.33 3.87
CA GLN A 80 10.58 -9.62 2.77
C GLN A 80 11.73 -8.70 3.21
N THR A 81 11.78 -8.38 4.50
CA THR A 81 12.79 -7.47 5.04
C THR A 81 13.94 -8.25 5.70
N PRO A 82 15.18 -7.75 5.61
CA PRO A 82 16.33 -8.45 6.17
C PRO A 82 16.16 -8.81 7.64
N ALA A 83 16.54 -10.02 8.02
CA ALA A 83 16.55 -10.44 9.41
C ALA A 83 17.55 -9.60 10.23
N GLY A 84 17.28 -9.43 11.53
CA GLY A 84 18.14 -8.64 12.43
C GLY A 84 17.89 -7.14 12.41
N LEU A 85 16.99 -6.62 11.55
CA LEU A 85 16.54 -5.24 11.58
C LEU A 85 15.27 -5.08 12.44
N THR A 86 15.15 -3.95 13.11
CA THR A 86 13.88 -3.49 13.68
C THR A 86 13.11 -2.74 12.62
N LEU A 87 11.84 -3.10 12.40
CA LEU A 87 10.92 -2.40 11.51
C LEU A 87 10.09 -1.40 12.32
N HIS A 88 10.26 -0.12 12.06
CA HIS A 88 9.41 0.94 12.62
C HIS A 88 8.28 1.21 11.63
N LEU A 89 7.06 0.80 11.98
CA LEU A 89 5.87 0.98 11.15
C LEU A 89 5.11 2.23 11.59
N ILE A 90 5.08 3.25 10.74
CA ILE A 90 4.24 4.44 10.91
C ILE A 90 2.90 4.14 10.27
N ILE A 91 1.83 4.09 11.06
CA ILE A 91 0.49 3.67 10.64
C ILE A 91 -0.57 4.62 11.21
N ASP A 92 -1.72 4.66 10.59
CA ASP A 92 -2.84 5.43 11.11
C ASP A 92 -3.48 4.78 12.35
N ASN A 93 -4.37 5.51 12.99
CA ASN A 93 -5.00 5.08 14.25
C ASN A 93 -6.27 4.25 14.02
N TYR A 94 -6.36 3.49 12.92
CA TYR A 94 -7.53 2.69 12.59
C TYR A 94 -7.64 1.44 13.49
N ALA A 95 -8.87 1.05 13.82
CA ALA A 95 -9.14 -0.04 14.76
C ALA A 95 -8.61 -1.40 14.29
N THR A 96 -8.59 -1.63 12.98
CA THR A 96 -8.09 -2.85 12.34
C THR A 96 -6.63 -3.13 12.72
N HIS A 97 -5.80 -2.10 12.76
CA HIS A 97 -4.38 -2.18 13.09
C HIS A 97 -4.14 -2.57 14.56
N LYS A 98 -5.09 -2.28 15.43
CA LYS A 98 -5.04 -2.54 16.89
C LYS A 98 -5.76 -3.80 17.33
N HIS A 99 -6.24 -4.62 16.39
CA HIS A 99 -7.00 -5.82 16.69
C HIS A 99 -6.20 -6.78 17.60
N PRO A 100 -6.85 -7.50 18.56
CA PRO A 100 -6.16 -8.40 19.49
C PRO A 100 -5.27 -9.45 18.81
N LYS A 101 -5.70 -10.01 17.68
CA LYS A 101 -4.89 -10.99 16.90
C LYS A 101 -3.60 -10.38 16.37
N VAL A 102 -3.63 -9.11 15.91
CA VAL A 102 -2.45 -8.37 15.46
C VAL A 102 -1.48 -8.17 16.62
N LYS A 103 -1.98 -7.69 17.77
CA LYS A 103 -1.18 -7.48 18.98
C LYS A 103 -0.53 -8.78 19.47
N SER A 104 -1.28 -9.88 19.50
CA SER A 104 -0.78 -11.19 19.94
C SER A 104 0.31 -11.71 19.02
N TRP A 105 0.14 -11.57 17.69
CA TRP A 105 1.17 -11.97 16.75
C TRP A 105 2.43 -11.10 16.86
N LEU A 106 2.29 -9.79 16.99
CA LEU A 106 3.42 -8.87 17.19
C LEU A 106 4.22 -9.24 18.44
N LYS A 107 3.53 -9.48 19.54
CA LYS A 107 4.19 -9.92 20.79
C LYS A 107 5.00 -11.19 20.58
N TRP A 108 4.42 -12.19 19.92
CA TRP A 108 5.11 -13.44 19.62
C TRP A 108 6.30 -13.22 18.67
N CYS A 109 6.12 -12.44 17.62
CA CYS A 109 7.17 -12.11 16.66
C CYS A 109 8.35 -11.40 17.32
N ASN A 110 8.07 -10.38 18.14
CA ASN A 110 9.10 -9.63 18.87
C ASN A 110 9.83 -10.50 19.89
N GLN A 111 9.12 -11.35 20.65
CA GLN A 111 9.77 -12.27 21.58
C GLN A 111 10.71 -13.25 20.88
N ARG A 112 10.29 -13.80 19.74
CA ARG A 112 11.13 -14.69 18.91
C ARG A 112 12.37 -13.97 18.41
N HIS A 113 12.19 -12.78 17.83
CA HIS A 113 13.27 -12.00 17.25
C HIS A 113 14.25 -11.49 18.32
N HIS A 114 13.74 -11.05 19.47
CA HIS A 114 14.55 -10.60 20.60
C HIS A 114 15.48 -11.69 21.12
N LYS A 115 15.01 -12.95 21.19
CA LYS A 115 15.84 -14.10 21.57
C LYS A 115 16.99 -14.36 20.59
N GLN A 116 16.80 -14.05 19.30
CA GLN A 116 17.78 -14.33 18.26
C GLN A 116 18.73 -13.15 18.00
N HIS A 117 18.25 -11.93 18.11
CA HIS A 117 18.95 -10.71 17.66
C HIS A 117 19.14 -9.66 18.77
N GLY A 118 18.52 -9.83 19.94
CA GLY A 118 18.60 -8.87 21.06
C GLY A 118 17.76 -7.61 20.90
N VAL A 119 16.94 -7.51 19.84
CA VAL A 119 16.09 -6.37 19.55
C VAL A 119 14.71 -6.84 19.09
N ASP A 120 13.71 -5.99 19.22
CA ASP A 120 12.36 -6.26 18.71
C ASP A 120 12.33 -6.20 17.18
N ARG A 121 11.48 -7.02 16.57
CA ARG A 121 11.34 -7.07 15.10
C ARG A 121 10.52 -5.92 14.56
N MET A 122 9.39 -5.60 15.23
CA MET A 122 8.44 -4.60 14.77
C MET A 122 7.99 -3.68 15.90
N VAL A 123 8.00 -2.39 15.64
CA VAL A 123 7.48 -1.35 16.53
C VAL A 123 6.46 -0.52 15.76
N MET A 124 5.23 -0.49 16.23
CA MET A 124 4.15 0.31 15.62
C MET A 124 4.09 1.70 16.23
N HIS A 125 4.09 2.72 15.37
CA HIS A 125 3.92 4.13 15.71
C HIS A 125 2.62 4.63 15.10
N PHE A 126 1.65 4.96 15.95
CA PHE A 126 0.35 5.44 15.50
C PHE A 126 0.37 6.95 15.28
N THR A 127 -0.10 7.42 14.13
CA THR A 127 -0.33 8.84 13.91
C THR A 127 -1.46 9.34 14.80
N PRO A 128 -1.50 10.64 15.16
CA PRO A 128 -2.63 11.19 15.88
C PRO A 128 -3.95 11.01 15.11
N THR A 129 -5.06 10.96 15.83
CA THR A 129 -6.38 10.87 15.21
C THR A 129 -6.60 12.01 14.21
N SER A 130 -7.17 11.71 13.06
CA SER A 130 -7.40 12.66 11.95
C SER A 130 -6.13 13.27 11.33
N SER A 131 -4.99 12.61 11.47
CA SER A 131 -3.70 13.06 10.93
C SER A 131 -3.10 12.07 9.92
N SER A 132 -3.92 11.34 9.17
CA SER A 132 -3.47 10.40 8.12
C SER A 132 -2.60 11.10 7.06
N TRP A 133 -2.83 12.39 6.78
CA TRP A 133 -2.02 13.22 5.88
C TRP A 133 -0.52 13.29 6.27
N MET A 134 -0.17 12.99 7.51
CA MET A 134 1.22 12.87 7.96
C MET A 134 1.88 11.56 7.50
N ASN A 135 1.08 10.57 7.06
CA ASN A 135 1.59 9.30 6.58
C ASN A 135 2.02 9.44 5.11
N LEU A 136 3.31 9.36 4.84
CA LEU A 136 3.87 9.61 3.50
C LEU A 136 3.37 8.62 2.44
N VAL A 137 2.92 7.43 2.83
CA VAL A 137 2.35 6.45 1.89
C VAL A 137 1.08 6.98 1.20
N GLU A 138 0.38 7.93 1.80
CA GLU A 138 -0.78 8.59 1.17
C GLU A 138 -0.38 9.39 -0.09
N ARG A 139 0.82 9.97 -0.11
CA ARG A 139 1.36 10.62 -1.31
C ARG A 139 1.57 9.60 -2.43
N PHE A 140 2.15 8.47 -2.09
CA PHE A 140 2.28 7.35 -3.03
C PHE A 140 0.91 6.89 -3.56
N PHE A 141 -0.11 6.75 -2.70
CA PHE A 141 -1.46 6.37 -3.15
C PHE A 141 -2.08 7.40 -4.09
N ARG A 142 -1.78 8.69 -3.91
CA ARG A 142 -2.19 9.73 -4.85
C ARG A 142 -1.53 9.52 -6.21
N ASP A 143 -0.21 9.31 -6.24
CA ASP A 143 0.55 9.12 -7.48
C ASP A 143 0.05 7.88 -8.22
N LEU A 144 -0.08 6.74 -7.54
CA LEU A 144 -0.67 5.53 -8.09
C LEU A 144 -2.07 5.79 -8.69
N THR A 145 -2.90 6.58 -7.99
CA THR A 145 -4.24 6.91 -8.48
C THR A 145 -4.18 7.72 -9.76
N VAL A 146 -3.31 8.73 -9.82
CA VAL A 146 -3.21 9.63 -10.97
C VAL A 146 -2.57 8.94 -12.16
N ASP A 147 -1.50 8.20 -11.92
CA ASP A 147 -0.64 7.69 -12.99
C ASP A 147 -1.09 6.32 -13.53
N CYS A 148 -1.80 5.53 -12.71
CA CYS A 148 -2.19 4.17 -13.08
C CYS A 148 -3.72 3.97 -13.09
N VAL A 149 -4.41 4.29 -11.98
CA VAL A 149 -5.79 3.83 -11.78
C VAL A 149 -6.83 4.76 -12.44
N ARG A 150 -6.67 6.08 -12.31
CA ARG A 150 -7.70 7.06 -12.69
C ARG A 150 -8.08 6.99 -14.16
N ASP A 151 -7.10 6.87 -15.02
CA ASP A 151 -7.27 6.92 -16.48
C ASP A 151 -7.17 5.53 -17.12
N GLY A 152 -6.94 4.50 -16.31
CA GLY A 152 -6.92 3.11 -16.75
C GLY A 152 -8.31 2.63 -17.18
N SER A 153 -8.33 1.62 -18.04
CA SER A 153 -9.52 0.85 -18.39
C SER A 153 -9.20 -0.62 -18.14
N PHE A 154 -9.95 -1.26 -17.25
CA PHE A 154 -9.64 -2.59 -16.74
C PHE A 154 -10.84 -3.50 -16.96
N THR A 155 -10.64 -4.57 -17.70
CA THR A 155 -11.68 -5.54 -18.08
C THR A 155 -11.93 -6.60 -16.98
N SER A 156 -11.08 -6.64 -15.95
CA SER A 156 -11.21 -7.53 -14.81
C SER A 156 -10.42 -7.00 -13.60
N ILE A 157 -10.63 -7.62 -12.44
CA ILE A 157 -9.80 -7.37 -11.25
C ILE A 157 -8.35 -7.77 -11.52
N ASP A 158 -8.12 -8.89 -12.20
CA ASP A 158 -6.76 -9.38 -12.50
C ASP A 158 -6.01 -8.39 -13.42
N ASP A 159 -6.71 -7.77 -14.36
CA ASP A 159 -6.16 -6.74 -15.25
C ASP A 159 -5.74 -5.48 -14.45
N LEU A 160 -6.58 -5.04 -13.49
CA LEU A 160 -6.23 -3.96 -12.57
C LEU A 160 -5.01 -4.32 -11.72
N VAL A 161 -4.96 -5.52 -11.15
CA VAL A 161 -3.83 -6.00 -10.34
C VAL A 161 -2.55 -6.02 -11.17
N ALA A 162 -2.59 -6.59 -12.38
CA ALA A 162 -1.44 -6.64 -13.29
C ALA A 162 -0.92 -5.25 -13.64
N SER A 163 -1.82 -4.29 -13.88
CA SER A 163 -1.45 -2.90 -14.18
C SER A 163 -0.81 -2.20 -12.98
N ILE A 164 -1.34 -2.41 -11.78
CA ILE A 164 -0.73 -1.90 -10.53
C ILE A 164 0.66 -2.51 -10.32
N GLU A 165 0.82 -3.81 -10.50
CA GLU A 165 2.12 -4.48 -10.34
C GLU A 165 3.15 -4.02 -11.37
N THR A 166 2.74 -3.79 -12.61
CA THR A 166 3.60 -3.22 -13.65
C THR A 166 4.08 -1.82 -13.26
N TYR A 167 3.16 -0.93 -12.87
CA TYR A 167 3.48 0.43 -12.39
C TYR A 167 4.47 0.39 -11.22
N LEU A 168 4.23 -0.48 -10.24
CA LEU A 168 5.08 -0.60 -9.05
C LEU A 168 6.46 -1.17 -9.38
N THR A 169 6.53 -2.12 -10.31
CA THR A 169 7.79 -2.70 -10.76
C THR A 169 8.64 -1.66 -11.49
N GLU A 170 8.03 -0.87 -12.37
CA GLU A 170 8.72 0.25 -13.06
C GLU A 170 9.20 1.31 -12.07
N ARG A 171 8.38 1.67 -11.08
CA ARG A 171 8.74 2.61 -10.03
C ARG A 171 9.90 2.10 -9.16
N ASP A 172 9.97 0.79 -8.90
CA ASP A 172 11.03 0.16 -8.10
C ASP A 172 12.38 0.12 -8.83
N LEU A 173 12.43 0.34 -10.16
CA LEU A 173 13.70 0.50 -10.90
C LEU A 173 14.42 1.81 -10.56
N ALA A 174 13.69 2.86 -10.20
CA ALA A 174 14.22 4.15 -9.77
C ALA A 174 13.36 4.70 -8.62
N PRO A 175 13.39 4.07 -7.43
CA PRO A 175 12.54 4.44 -6.32
C PRO A 175 12.84 5.86 -5.84
N LYS A 176 11.79 6.61 -5.53
CA LYS A 176 11.91 8.00 -5.05
C LYS A 176 11.29 8.10 -3.66
N PRO A 177 12.05 8.56 -2.65
CA PRO A 177 11.49 8.96 -1.37
C PRO A 177 10.60 10.20 -1.54
N TYR A 178 9.68 10.43 -0.60
CA TYR A 178 8.78 11.59 -0.60
C TYR A 178 9.25 12.67 0.38
#